data_1c849b46bd7f594b8718c18eea84492c
#
_entry.id   1c849b46bd7f594b8718c18eea84492c
#
_cell.length_a   1.000
_cell.length_b   1.000
_cell.length_c   1.000
_cell.angle_alpha   90.00
_cell.angle_beta   90.00
_cell.angle_gamma   90.00
#
_symmetry.space_group_name_H-M   'P 1'
#
loop_
_entity.id
_entity.type
_entity.pdbx_description
1 polymer ?
#
loop_
_entity_poly.entity_id
_entity_poly.type
_entity_poly.pdbx_seq_one_letter_code
_entity_poly.pdbx_strand_id
1 'polypeptide(L)'
;NRLLYDYAKRRKVPHKNTGKLVVATSPEEKEKLESLNRRGTDNNVEGLKLLSKKEVMNKQAEIKAEEALYCPSSGIIDAAALIQSLEAELQELGVIVSFNSEVTGIQVIGSNEFRLEVTSSEDFIINSENLINSAGLKAVSLANKIKAIPSDIIPKAYFAKGHYFQLSGDHPFKDCLIYPLNSKDGLGVHV
;
A
#
# COMPACT_ATOMS: atom_id res chain seq x y z
N ASN A 1 4.63 -3.28 -8.70
CA ASN A 1 3.83 -2.48 -9.65
C ASN A 1 3.48 -3.25 -10.93
N ARG A 2 4.44 -3.89 -11.64
CA ARG A 2 4.19 -4.54 -12.92
C ARG A 2 3.02 -5.53 -12.89
N LEU A 3 2.99 -6.44 -11.93
CA LEU A 3 1.88 -7.40 -11.76
C LEU A 3 0.52 -6.71 -11.58
N LEU A 4 0.48 -5.59 -10.84
CA LEU A 4 -0.76 -4.85 -10.63
C LEU A 4 -1.24 -4.17 -11.91
N TYR A 5 -0.34 -3.59 -12.71
CA TYR A 5 -0.71 -3.02 -14.02
C TYR A 5 -1.19 -4.09 -15.00
N ASP A 6 -0.52 -5.25 -15.05
CA ASP A 6 -0.91 -6.38 -15.90
C ASP A 6 -2.29 -6.90 -15.50
N TYR A 7 -2.53 -7.04 -14.19
CA TYR A 7 -3.84 -7.41 -13.65
C TYR A 7 -4.91 -6.38 -14.02
N ALA A 8 -4.65 -5.12 -13.73
CA ALA A 8 -5.61 -4.04 -13.96
C ALA A 8 -5.99 -3.91 -15.45
N LYS A 9 -5.04 -4.08 -16.36
CA LYS A 9 -5.30 -4.12 -17.81
C LYS A 9 -6.17 -5.32 -18.18
N ARG A 10 -5.81 -6.53 -17.72
CA ARG A 10 -6.53 -7.77 -18.02
C ARG A 10 -7.97 -7.72 -17.53
N ARG A 11 -8.17 -7.21 -16.32
CA ARG A 11 -9.49 -7.11 -15.66
C ARG A 11 -10.23 -5.80 -15.91
N LYS A 12 -9.67 -4.91 -16.72
CA LYS A 12 -10.23 -3.58 -17.05
C LYS A 12 -10.50 -2.72 -15.82
N VAL A 13 -9.68 -2.86 -14.78
CA VAL A 13 -9.73 -1.99 -13.60
C VAL A 13 -9.19 -0.61 -13.98
N PRO A 14 -9.92 0.50 -13.73
CA PRO A 14 -9.46 1.85 -14.04
C PRO A 14 -8.15 2.16 -13.31
N HIS A 15 -7.14 2.57 -14.07
CA HIS A 15 -5.83 2.94 -13.54
C HIS A 15 -5.13 3.90 -14.49
N LYS A 16 -4.16 4.65 -13.97
CA LYS A 16 -3.31 5.54 -14.78
C LYS A 16 -1.88 5.49 -14.25
N ASN A 17 -0.92 5.26 -15.12
CA ASN A 17 0.49 5.43 -14.82
C ASN A 17 0.84 6.92 -14.97
N THR A 18 0.90 7.64 -13.86
CA THR A 18 1.17 9.08 -13.82
C THR A 18 2.64 9.40 -13.56
N GLY A 19 3.39 8.43 -13.05
CA GLY A 19 4.67 8.70 -12.41
C GLY A 19 4.51 9.44 -11.07
N LYS A 20 5.64 9.63 -10.40
CA LYS A 20 5.71 10.32 -9.11
C LYS A 20 7.01 11.11 -9.00
N LEU A 21 6.91 12.33 -8.46
CA LEU A 21 8.03 13.13 -8.02
C LEU A 21 8.10 13.08 -6.49
N VAL A 22 9.26 12.75 -5.94
CA VAL A 22 9.59 13.00 -4.54
C VAL A 22 10.51 14.19 -4.51
N VAL A 23 10.08 15.30 -3.92
CA VAL A 23 10.76 16.59 -4.03
C VAL A 23 11.61 16.91 -2.81
N ALA A 24 12.80 17.45 -3.04
CA ALA A 24 13.64 18.10 -2.06
C ALA A 24 13.48 19.62 -2.20
N THR A 25 13.11 20.29 -1.12
CA THR A 25 12.87 21.74 -1.09
C THR A 25 14.02 22.53 -0.50
N SER A 26 15.00 21.83 0.07
CA SER A 26 16.21 22.44 0.63
C SER A 26 17.46 21.63 0.27
N PRO A 27 18.66 22.23 0.36
CA PRO A 27 19.92 21.54 0.14
C PRO A 27 20.13 20.33 1.06
N GLU A 28 19.69 20.41 2.31
CA GLU A 28 19.84 19.36 3.32
C GLU A 28 19.00 18.12 2.98
N GLU A 29 17.95 18.31 2.21
CA GLU A 29 17.07 17.21 1.77
C GLU A 29 17.66 16.43 0.59
N LYS A 30 18.67 16.96 -0.11
CA LYS A 30 19.30 16.27 -1.26
C LYS A 30 19.96 14.95 -0.89
N GLU A 31 20.67 14.91 0.24
CA GLU A 31 21.31 13.66 0.71
C GLU A 31 20.27 12.57 0.99
N LYS A 32 19.11 12.96 1.56
CA LYS A 32 18.00 12.03 1.81
C LYS A 32 17.41 11.53 0.47
N LEU A 33 17.30 12.41 -0.51
CA LEU A 33 16.80 12.07 -1.83
C LEU A 33 17.73 11.08 -2.56
N GLU A 34 19.05 11.32 -2.49
CA GLU A 34 20.05 10.38 -3.02
C GLU A 34 20.01 9.02 -2.32
N SER A 35 19.86 9.02 -0.98
CA SER A 35 19.69 7.79 -0.21
C SER A 35 18.44 7.03 -0.63
N LEU A 36 17.33 7.73 -0.89
CA LEU A 36 16.09 7.15 -1.39
C LEU A 36 16.30 6.56 -2.79
N ASN A 37 17.03 7.27 -3.67
CA ASN A 37 17.34 6.78 -5.01
C ASN A 37 18.17 5.49 -4.94
N ARG A 38 19.24 5.45 -4.13
CA ARG A 38 20.04 4.22 -3.92
C ARG A 38 19.19 3.06 -3.48
N ARG A 39 18.38 3.23 -2.42
CA ARG A 39 17.47 2.19 -1.93
C ARG A 39 16.47 1.72 -2.98
N GLY A 40 15.95 2.64 -3.80
CA GLY A 40 15.06 2.30 -4.89
C GLY A 40 15.76 1.46 -5.97
N THR A 41 16.99 1.82 -6.32
CA THR A 41 17.82 1.07 -7.28
C THR A 41 18.15 -0.32 -6.74
N ASP A 42 18.56 -0.43 -5.48
CA ASP A 42 18.85 -1.72 -4.81
C ASP A 42 17.62 -2.65 -4.76
N ASN A 43 16.42 -2.05 -4.70
CA ASN A 43 15.14 -2.77 -4.78
C ASN A 43 14.61 -2.95 -6.20
N ASN A 44 15.44 -2.73 -7.23
CA ASN A 44 15.09 -2.89 -8.64
C ASN A 44 13.89 -2.05 -9.10
N VAL A 45 13.74 -0.83 -8.57
CA VAL A 45 12.72 0.10 -9.07
C VAL A 45 13.19 0.67 -10.41
N GLU A 46 12.48 0.29 -11.46
CA GLU A 46 12.87 0.64 -12.82
C GLU A 46 12.67 2.14 -13.13
N GLY A 47 13.63 2.72 -13.85
CA GLY A 47 13.52 4.04 -14.44
C GLY A 47 13.62 5.22 -13.48
N LEU A 48 14.10 5.00 -12.24
CA LEU A 48 14.36 6.10 -11.31
C LEU A 48 15.35 7.12 -11.90
N LYS A 49 15.04 8.41 -11.72
CA LYS A 49 15.90 9.51 -12.17
C LYS A 49 15.93 10.64 -11.17
N LEU A 50 17.11 11.09 -10.80
CA LEU A 50 17.28 12.39 -10.13
C LEU A 50 17.11 13.50 -11.17
N LEU A 51 16.24 14.45 -10.88
CA LEU A 51 15.92 15.59 -11.73
C LEU A 51 16.43 16.86 -11.06
N SER A 52 17.19 17.65 -11.81
CA SER A 52 17.60 18.99 -11.41
C SER A 52 16.39 19.94 -11.27
N LYS A 53 16.58 21.06 -10.57
CA LYS A 53 15.57 22.13 -10.43
C LYS A 53 14.94 22.52 -11.77
N LYS A 54 15.77 22.69 -12.82
CA LYS A 54 15.31 23.05 -14.17
C LYS A 54 14.42 21.96 -14.78
N GLU A 55 14.79 20.70 -14.62
CA GLU A 55 13.99 19.57 -15.13
C GLU A 55 12.69 19.41 -14.38
N VAL A 56 12.67 19.64 -13.05
CA VAL A 56 11.43 19.67 -12.25
C VAL A 56 10.52 20.79 -12.72
N MET A 57 11.03 22.00 -12.90
CA MET A 57 10.26 23.15 -13.41
C MET A 57 9.67 22.89 -14.82
N ASN A 58 10.43 22.25 -15.71
CA ASN A 58 9.94 21.87 -17.03
C ASN A 58 8.83 20.83 -16.99
N LYS A 59 8.83 19.96 -15.97
CA LYS A 59 7.83 18.90 -15.80
C LYS A 59 6.61 19.40 -15.04
N GLN A 60 6.80 20.27 -14.06
CA GLN A 60 5.75 20.82 -13.19
C GLN A 60 6.18 22.20 -12.68
N ALA A 61 5.77 23.24 -13.39
CA ALA A 61 6.25 24.61 -13.19
C ALA A 61 5.93 25.19 -11.79
N GLU A 62 4.84 24.75 -11.18
CA GLU A 62 4.36 25.26 -9.89
C GLU A 62 5.09 24.68 -8.68
N ILE A 63 5.95 23.67 -8.89
CA ILE A 63 6.71 23.05 -7.81
C ILE A 63 8.00 23.84 -7.56
N LYS A 64 8.14 24.33 -6.34
CA LYS A 64 9.39 24.90 -5.83
C LYS A 64 10.24 23.77 -5.25
N ALA A 65 11.12 23.18 -6.04
CA ALA A 65 12.06 22.16 -5.58
C ALA A 65 13.49 22.52 -6.00
N GLU A 66 14.45 22.10 -5.19
CA GLU A 66 15.88 22.18 -5.55
C GLU A 66 16.29 20.95 -6.40
N GLU A 67 15.65 19.81 -6.12
CA GLU A 67 15.88 18.56 -6.80
C GLU A 67 14.67 17.63 -6.60
N ALA A 68 14.47 16.64 -7.46
CA ALA A 68 13.44 15.62 -7.24
C ALA A 68 13.89 14.23 -7.71
N LEU A 69 13.37 13.19 -7.08
CA LEU A 69 13.46 11.82 -7.57
C LEU A 69 12.18 11.51 -8.35
N TYR A 70 12.31 11.25 -9.62
CA TYR A 70 11.22 10.81 -10.48
C TYR A 70 11.15 9.29 -10.53
N CYS A 71 9.97 8.76 -10.23
CA CYS A 71 9.65 7.33 -10.34
C CYS A 71 8.57 7.14 -11.41
N PRO A 72 8.90 6.73 -12.63
CA PRO A 72 7.95 6.61 -13.74
C PRO A 72 6.96 5.47 -13.56
N SER A 73 7.28 4.46 -12.76
CA SER A 73 6.43 3.28 -12.54
C SER A 73 5.29 3.49 -11.53
N SER A 74 5.24 4.66 -10.87
CA SER A 74 4.14 5.01 -9.96
C SER A 74 2.88 5.42 -10.71
N GLY A 75 1.72 5.26 -10.08
CA GLY A 75 0.45 5.64 -10.67
C GLY A 75 -0.71 5.56 -9.68
N ILE A 76 -1.90 5.69 -10.18
CA ILE A 76 -3.16 5.60 -9.44
C ILE A 76 -4.01 4.47 -9.97
N ILE A 77 -4.85 3.91 -9.11
CA ILE A 77 -5.79 2.85 -9.44
C ILE A 77 -7.10 3.09 -8.69
N ASP A 78 -8.21 2.75 -9.31
CA ASP A 78 -9.50 2.68 -8.64
C ASP A 78 -9.51 1.49 -7.68
N ALA A 79 -9.34 1.78 -6.39
CA ALA A 79 -9.25 0.77 -5.35
C ALA A 79 -10.56 -0.01 -5.18
N ALA A 80 -11.72 0.64 -5.35
CA ALA A 80 -13.02 -0.02 -5.24
C ALA A 80 -13.22 -1.01 -6.40
N ALA A 81 -12.95 -0.59 -7.63
CA ALA A 81 -13.01 -1.45 -8.81
C ALA A 81 -12.00 -2.61 -8.71
N LEU A 82 -10.80 -2.37 -8.15
CA LEU A 82 -9.82 -3.44 -7.91
C LEU A 82 -10.36 -4.49 -6.95
N ILE A 83 -10.92 -4.08 -5.81
CA ILE A 83 -11.48 -5.01 -4.81
C ILE A 83 -12.64 -5.81 -5.41
N GLN A 84 -13.55 -5.16 -6.13
CA GLN A 84 -14.66 -5.83 -6.81
C GLN A 84 -14.16 -6.86 -7.84
N SER A 85 -13.11 -6.51 -8.59
CA SER A 85 -12.50 -7.42 -9.57
C SER A 85 -11.84 -8.64 -8.91
N LEU A 86 -11.16 -8.45 -7.77
CA LEU A 86 -10.57 -9.53 -7.00
C LEU A 86 -11.65 -10.45 -6.40
N GLU A 87 -12.73 -9.86 -5.88
CA GLU A 87 -13.87 -10.63 -5.36
C GLU A 87 -14.52 -11.49 -6.47
N ALA A 88 -14.73 -10.92 -7.65
CA ALA A 88 -15.25 -11.67 -8.79
C ALA A 88 -14.31 -12.83 -9.19
N GLU A 89 -12.98 -12.61 -9.16
CA GLU A 89 -12.01 -13.67 -9.47
C GLU A 89 -12.01 -14.77 -8.42
N LEU A 90 -12.19 -14.45 -7.14
CA LEU A 90 -12.36 -15.45 -6.07
C LEU A 90 -13.60 -16.32 -6.32
N GLN A 91 -14.72 -15.72 -6.73
CA GLN A 91 -15.95 -16.45 -7.08
C GLN A 91 -15.75 -17.34 -8.30
N GLU A 92 -15.07 -16.86 -9.35
CA GLU A 92 -14.72 -17.65 -10.54
C GLU A 92 -13.86 -18.88 -10.19
N LEU A 93 -13.02 -18.76 -9.17
CA LEU A 93 -12.16 -19.84 -8.67
C LEU A 93 -12.84 -20.75 -7.63
N GLY A 94 -14.12 -20.52 -7.31
CA GLY A 94 -14.86 -21.29 -6.32
C GLY A 94 -14.43 -21.05 -4.87
N VAL A 95 -13.75 -19.94 -4.60
CA VAL A 95 -13.33 -19.54 -3.24
C VAL A 95 -14.53 -19.01 -2.47
N ILE A 96 -14.72 -19.49 -1.24
CA ILE A 96 -15.78 -19.01 -0.37
C ILE A 96 -15.31 -17.72 0.31
N VAL A 97 -16.04 -16.62 0.10
CA VAL A 97 -15.86 -15.36 0.81
C VAL A 97 -17.00 -15.21 1.82
N SER A 98 -16.69 -15.18 3.10
CA SER A 98 -17.69 -15.02 4.17
C SER A 98 -17.60 -13.62 4.76
N PHE A 99 -18.61 -12.79 4.46
CA PHE A 99 -18.75 -11.46 5.05
C PHE A 99 -19.35 -11.52 6.45
N ASN A 100 -19.18 -10.46 7.24
CA ASN A 100 -19.69 -10.35 8.59
C ASN A 100 -19.31 -11.54 9.47
N SER A 101 -18.13 -12.12 9.24
CA SER A 101 -17.60 -13.29 9.93
C SER A 101 -16.30 -12.91 10.62
N GLU A 102 -16.30 -12.87 11.94
CA GLU A 102 -15.12 -12.51 12.73
C GLU A 102 -14.45 -13.77 13.30
N VAL A 103 -13.14 -13.89 13.05
CA VAL A 103 -12.31 -14.91 13.71
C VAL A 103 -12.08 -14.49 15.16
N THR A 104 -12.70 -15.19 16.08
CA THR A 104 -12.66 -14.90 17.53
C THR A 104 -11.63 -15.73 18.27
N GLY A 105 -11.31 -16.93 17.79
CA GLY A 105 -10.29 -17.82 18.36
C GLY A 105 -9.48 -18.52 17.29
N ILE A 106 -8.21 -18.79 17.58
CA ILE A 106 -7.32 -19.57 16.72
C ILE A 106 -6.52 -20.52 17.60
N GLN A 107 -6.62 -21.80 17.30
CA GLN A 107 -5.85 -22.86 17.96
C GLN A 107 -4.98 -23.56 16.92
N VAL A 108 -3.74 -23.86 17.30
CA VAL A 108 -2.85 -24.72 16.52
C VAL A 108 -3.05 -26.13 17.02
N ILE A 109 -3.47 -27.06 16.14
CA ILE A 109 -3.72 -28.45 16.45
C ILE A 109 -2.64 -29.30 15.79
N GLY A 110 -1.86 -30.00 16.57
CA GLY A 110 -0.75 -30.80 16.03
C GLY A 110 0.34 -29.95 15.37
N SER A 111 0.95 -30.47 14.30
CA SER A 111 2.08 -29.81 13.63
C SER A 111 1.68 -28.88 12.48
N ASN A 112 0.52 -29.09 11.85
CA ASN A 112 0.16 -28.41 10.60
C ASN A 112 -1.36 -28.16 10.45
N GLU A 113 -2.07 -27.99 11.54
CA GLU A 113 -3.51 -27.73 11.47
C GLU A 113 -3.90 -26.56 12.35
N PHE A 114 -4.72 -25.67 11.80
CA PHE A 114 -5.32 -24.55 12.49
C PHE A 114 -6.82 -24.78 12.65
N ARG A 115 -7.33 -24.57 13.85
CA ARG A 115 -8.75 -24.53 14.15
C ARG A 115 -9.15 -23.09 14.44
N LEU A 116 -10.05 -22.55 13.64
CA LEU A 116 -10.55 -21.20 13.75
C LEU A 116 -11.98 -21.21 14.29
N GLU A 117 -12.22 -20.45 15.34
CA GLU A 117 -13.56 -20.15 15.83
C GLU A 117 -14.04 -18.87 15.15
N VAL A 118 -15.18 -18.92 14.51
CA VAL A 118 -15.74 -17.82 13.71
C VAL A 118 -17.13 -17.47 14.24
N THR A 119 -17.30 -16.20 14.56
CA THR A 119 -18.60 -15.64 14.95
C THR A 119 -19.22 -14.92 13.76
N SER A 120 -20.44 -15.28 13.44
CA SER A 120 -21.26 -14.74 12.37
C SER A 120 -22.73 -14.68 12.82
N SER A 121 -23.70 -14.78 11.90
CA SER A 121 -25.12 -15.03 12.26
C SER A 121 -25.30 -16.36 13.01
N GLU A 122 -24.48 -17.35 12.69
CA GLU A 122 -24.32 -18.61 13.39
C GLU A 122 -22.82 -18.86 13.59
N ASP A 123 -22.43 -19.25 14.80
CA ASP A 123 -21.03 -19.55 15.12
C ASP A 123 -20.62 -20.88 14.46
N PHE A 124 -19.43 -20.92 13.89
CA PHE A 124 -18.91 -22.13 13.24
C PHE A 124 -17.40 -22.26 13.41
N ILE A 125 -16.90 -23.44 13.08
CA ILE A 125 -15.48 -23.78 13.17
C ILE A 125 -14.96 -24.11 11.78
N ILE A 126 -13.76 -23.61 11.47
CA ILE A 126 -13.00 -23.96 10.27
C ILE A 126 -11.69 -24.62 10.67
N ASN A 127 -11.40 -25.77 10.07
CA ASN A 127 -10.06 -26.35 10.14
C ASN A 127 -9.32 -26.07 8.84
N SER A 128 -8.03 -25.77 8.94
CA SER A 128 -7.19 -25.41 7.79
C SER A 128 -5.75 -25.83 8.02
N GLU A 129 -5.07 -26.30 7.00
CA GLU A 129 -3.63 -26.59 7.02
C GLU A 129 -2.76 -25.33 6.93
N ASN A 130 -3.32 -24.26 6.36
CA ASN A 130 -2.62 -23.00 6.19
C ASN A 130 -3.50 -21.84 6.65
N LEU A 131 -2.92 -20.89 7.36
CA LEU A 131 -3.60 -19.67 7.80
C LEU A 131 -2.81 -18.44 7.37
N ILE A 132 -3.44 -17.56 6.61
CA ILE A 132 -2.85 -16.28 6.19
C ILE A 132 -3.59 -15.16 6.91
N ASN A 133 -2.87 -14.43 7.77
CA ASN A 133 -3.42 -13.27 8.46
C ASN A 133 -3.26 -12.01 7.61
N SER A 134 -4.31 -11.61 6.91
CA SER A 134 -4.39 -10.38 6.12
C SER A 134 -5.42 -9.39 6.69
N ALA A 135 -5.61 -9.37 8.01
CA ALA A 135 -6.67 -8.62 8.70
C ALA A 135 -6.40 -7.09 8.80
N GLY A 136 -5.46 -6.53 8.02
CA GLY A 136 -5.19 -5.10 7.97
C GLY A 136 -4.88 -4.52 9.36
N LEU A 137 -5.61 -3.49 9.78
CA LEU A 137 -5.42 -2.85 11.09
C LEU A 137 -5.64 -3.80 12.28
N LYS A 138 -6.39 -4.89 12.10
CA LYS A 138 -6.64 -5.91 13.13
C LYS A 138 -5.62 -7.06 13.10
N ALA A 139 -4.65 -7.09 12.19
CA ALA A 139 -3.72 -8.21 12.01
C ALA A 139 -2.92 -8.53 13.27
N VAL A 140 -2.40 -7.51 13.96
CA VAL A 140 -1.66 -7.68 15.22
C VAL A 140 -2.58 -8.21 16.34
N SER A 141 -3.79 -7.69 16.44
CA SER A 141 -4.79 -8.17 17.40
C SER A 141 -5.14 -9.63 17.14
N LEU A 142 -5.27 -10.03 15.88
CA LEU A 142 -5.54 -11.40 15.50
C LEU A 142 -4.35 -12.32 15.80
N ALA A 143 -3.12 -11.89 15.52
CA ALA A 143 -1.92 -12.64 15.86
C ALA A 143 -1.80 -12.93 17.37
N ASN A 144 -2.18 -11.96 18.22
CA ASN A 144 -2.19 -12.15 19.68
C ASN A 144 -3.22 -13.18 20.18
N LYS A 145 -4.19 -13.57 19.35
CA LYS A 145 -5.14 -14.67 19.69
C LYS A 145 -4.52 -16.05 19.48
N ILE A 146 -3.38 -16.16 18.80
CA ILE A 146 -2.70 -17.43 18.52
C ILE A 146 -1.69 -17.71 19.64
N LYS A 147 -2.09 -18.52 20.63
CA LYS A 147 -1.23 -18.82 21.81
C LYS A 147 0.11 -19.47 21.46
N ALA A 148 0.23 -20.13 20.32
CA ALA A 148 1.45 -20.75 19.84
C ALA A 148 2.50 -19.77 19.31
N ILE A 149 2.12 -18.51 19.08
CA ILE A 149 3.06 -17.47 18.63
C ILE A 149 3.62 -16.76 19.88
N PRO A 150 4.95 -16.76 20.08
CA PRO A 150 5.56 -16.02 21.16
C PRO A 150 5.25 -14.52 21.06
N SER A 151 4.89 -13.90 22.18
CA SER A 151 4.44 -12.50 22.18
C SER A 151 5.56 -11.50 21.83
N ASP A 152 6.81 -11.86 21.99
CA ASP A 152 7.99 -11.04 21.68
C ASP A 152 8.27 -10.92 20.19
N ILE A 153 7.76 -11.85 19.35
CA ILE A 153 7.87 -11.76 17.89
C ILE A 153 6.66 -11.06 17.24
N ILE A 154 5.59 -10.81 17.99
CA ILE A 154 4.43 -10.07 17.47
C ILE A 154 4.73 -8.57 17.56
N PRO A 155 4.73 -7.83 16.43
CA PRO A 155 5.05 -6.42 16.45
C PRO A 155 3.99 -5.60 17.21
N LYS A 156 4.40 -4.47 17.77
CA LYS A 156 3.45 -3.49 18.33
C LYS A 156 2.72 -2.76 17.20
N ALA A 157 1.41 -2.60 17.35
CA ALA A 157 0.62 -1.81 16.42
C ALA A 157 0.65 -0.32 16.81
N TYR A 158 0.91 0.53 15.82
CA TYR A 158 0.81 1.98 15.93
C TYR A 158 -0.13 2.48 14.84
N PHE A 159 -1.03 3.38 15.19
CA PHE A 159 -2.03 3.89 14.27
C PHE A 159 -1.78 5.37 13.96
N ALA A 160 -1.83 5.71 12.68
CA ALA A 160 -1.80 7.09 12.22
C ALA A 160 -3.04 7.35 11.36
N LYS A 161 -3.67 8.52 11.53
CA LYS A 161 -4.84 8.92 10.73
C LYS A 161 -4.39 9.94 9.69
N GLY A 162 -4.58 9.59 8.42
CA GLY A 162 -4.44 10.53 7.30
C GLY A 162 -5.71 11.34 7.08
N HIS A 163 -5.56 12.57 6.62
CA HIS A 163 -6.66 13.43 6.17
C HIS A 163 -6.43 13.81 4.72
N TYR A 164 -7.48 13.75 3.92
CA TYR A 164 -7.45 14.11 2.51
C TYR A 164 -8.43 15.24 2.25
N PHE A 165 -8.01 16.16 1.39
CA PHE A 165 -8.85 17.25 0.90
C PHE A 165 -9.02 17.08 -0.60
N GLN A 166 -10.23 17.22 -1.08
CA GLN A 166 -10.52 17.24 -2.50
C GLN A 166 -10.56 18.68 -2.97
N LEU A 167 -9.73 19.01 -3.95
CA LEU A 167 -9.82 20.30 -4.63
C LEU A 167 -10.99 20.26 -5.63
N SER A 168 -11.83 21.28 -5.60
CA SER A 168 -12.86 21.52 -6.61
C SER A 168 -12.35 22.54 -7.62
N GLY A 169 -12.65 22.33 -8.91
CA GLY A 169 -12.20 23.16 -10.00
C GLY A 169 -10.87 22.71 -10.62
N ASP A 170 -10.25 23.60 -11.37
CA ASP A 170 -9.03 23.32 -12.08
C ASP A 170 -7.80 23.43 -11.16
N HIS A 171 -6.86 22.51 -11.29
CA HIS A 171 -5.63 22.50 -10.51
C HIS A 171 -4.42 22.14 -11.39
N PRO A 172 -3.22 22.63 -11.05
CA PRO A 172 -2.03 22.46 -11.89
C PRO A 172 -1.41 21.06 -11.85
N PHE A 173 -1.77 20.22 -10.85
CA PHE A 173 -1.11 18.93 -10.60
C PHE A 173 -1.86 17.78 -11.26
N LYS A 174 -1.88 17.73 -12.61
CA LYS A 174 -2.70 16.77 -13.36
C LYS A 174 -1.96 15.51 -13.82
N ASP A 175 -0.65 15.61 -13.98
CA ASP A 175 0.09 14.63 -14.76
C ASP A 175 1.08 13.78 -13.95
N CYS A 176 1.27 14.09 -12.68
CA CYS A 176 2.24 13.40 -11.83
C CYS A 176 1.85 13.52 -10.35
N LEU A 177 2.04 12.45 -9.59
CA LEU A 177 1.94 12.49 -8.14
C LEU A 177 3.14 13.25 -7.55
N ILE A 178 2.90 14.09 -6.55
CA ILE A 178 3.93 14.91 -5.92
C ILE A 178 3.96 14.64 -4.43
N TYR A 179 5.13 14.23 -3.96
CA TYR A 179 5.38 13.87 -2.59
C TYR A 179 6.55 14.66 -2.02
N PRO A 180 6.47 15.17 -0.78
CA PRO A 180 7.65 15.63 -0.07
C PRO A 180 8.51 14.44 0.35
N LEU A 181 9.75 14.71 0.73
CA LEU A 181 10.53 13.74 1.49
C LEU A 181 9.86 13.50 2.86
N ASN A 182 9.84 12.23 3.27
CA ASN A 182 9.25 11.85 4.56
C ASN A 182 9.93 12.62 5.71
N SER A 183 9.14 13.33 6.49
CA SER A 183 9.54 13.85 7.78
C SER A 183 9.48 12.75 8.85
N LYS A 184 10.07 13.00 10.02
CA LYS A 184 9.97 12.08 11.17
C LYS A 184 8.52 11.86 11.64
N ASP A 185 7.62 12.79 11.30
CA ASP A 185 6.26 12.88 11.83
C ASP A 185 5.17 12.39 10.87
N GLY A 186 5.52 11.79 9.72
CA GLY A 186 4.55 11.23 8.79
C GLY A 186 4.89 11.34 7.31
N LEU A 187 3.89 11.10 6.46
CA LEU A 187 4.05 11.09 4.99
C LEU A 187 4.14 12.50 4.37
N GLY A 188 3.84 13.54 5.14
CA GLY A 188 3.75 14.91 4.63
C GLY A 188 2.51 15.14 3.75
N VAL A 189 2.37 16.38 3.28
CA VAL A 189 1.29 16.76 2.35
C VAL A 189 1.70 16.34 0.93
N HIS A 190 0.88 15.56 0.28
CA HIS A 190 1.10 15.10 -1.09
C HIS A 190 -0.14 15.33 -1.96
N VAL A 191 0.07 15.44 -3.24
CA VAL A 191 -0.95 15.61 -4.27
C VAL A 191 -0.73 14.67 -5.44
#